data_54674beffd2b21cd7d1d56095c5bd14a
#
_entry.id   54674beffd2b21cd7d1d56095c5bd14a
#
_cell.length_a   1.000
_cell.length_b   1.000
_cell.length_c   1.000
_cell.angle_alpha   90.00
_cell.angle_beta   90.00
_cell.angle_gamma   90.00
#
_symmetry.space_group_name_H-M   'P 1'
#
loop_
_entity.id
_entity.type
_entity.pdbx_description
1 polymer ?
#
loop_
_entity_poly.entity_id
_entity_poly.type
_entity_poly.pdbx_seq_one_letter_code
_entity_poly.pdbx_strand_id
1 'polypeptide(L)'
;AQVIGVEPVVGWMVCIKGAYRGESFKLKSGRTFIGRAANMDIVLGADQSVSRLRHAAVVYDPKSRAFIVAAGDARELCYLNGEVVVTSQKLKAYDVLTLGNTELMLIPLCGEKFSWDDASEKNGVNR
;
A
#
# COMPACT_ATOMS: atom_id res chain seq x y z
N ALA A 1 9.15 23.04 -14.54
CA ALA A 1 10.20 22.27 -13.90
C ALA A 1 9.91 20.79 -14.01
N GLN A 2 10.94 20.05 -14.10
CA GLN A 2 10.89 18.63 -14.30
C GLN A 2 11.10 17.89 -13.01
N VAL A 3 10.26 16.90 -12.75
CA VAL A 3 10.46 15.99 -11.63
C VAL A 3 11.24 14.80 -12.14
N ILE A 4 12.41 14.60 -11.64
CA ILE A 4 13.32 13.58 -12.14
C ILE A 4 13.35 12.39 -11.19
N GLY A 5 13.01 11.22 -11.73
CA GLY A 5 13.21 9.95 -11.07
C GLY A 5 12.39 9.70 -9.81
N VAL A 6 11.36 10.49 -9.56
CA VAL A 6 10.56 10.34 -8.35
C VAL A 6 9.10 10.13 -8.73
N GLU A 7 8.58 8.99 -8.34
CA GLU A 7 7.14 8.75 -8.40
C GLU A 7 6.49 9.35 -7.15
N PRO A 8 5.44 10.15 -7.31
CA PRO A 8 4.80 10.77 -6.16
C PRO A 8 4.23 9.76 -5.18
N VAL A 9 4.45 9.99 -3.90
CA VAL A 9 3.87 9.15 -2.86
C VAL A 9 2.37 9.38 -2.78
N VAL A 10 1.61 8.31 -2.65
CA VAL A 10 0.15 8.42 -2.52
C VAL A 10 -0.33 8.07 -1.11
N GLY A 11 0.53 7.46 -0.33
CA GLY A 11 0.24 7.09 1.05
C GLY A 11 1.33 6.22 1.61
N TRP A 12 1.07 5.67 2.77
CA TRP A 12 2.03 4.79 3.46
C TRP A 12 1.31 3.62 4.09
N MET A 13 2.00 2.48 4.15
CA MET A 13 1.64 1.40 5.05
C MET A 13 2.60 1.49 6.22
N VAL A 14 2.07 1.65 7.41
CA VAL A 14 2.88 1.77 8.64
C VAL A 14 2.75 0.49 9.43
N CYS A 15 3.88 -0.11 9.77
CA CYS A 15 3.86 -1.35 10.54
C CYS A 15 3.55 -1.02 12.00
N ILE A 16 2.45 -1.59 12.51
CA ILE A 16 2.02 -1.37 13.89
C ILE A 16 2.25 -2.58 14.77
N LYS A 17 2.56 -3.74 14.18
CA LYS A 17 2.83 -4.96 14.93
C LYS A 17 3.75 -5.86 14.12
N GLY A 18 4.72 -6.47 14.79
CA GLY A 18 5.66 -7.39 14.16
C GLY A 18 7.08 -6.88 14.21
N ALA A 19 7.97 -7.53 13.48
CA ALA A 19 9.39 -7.23 13.47
C ALA A 19 9.72 -5.82 12.95
N TYR A 20 8.83 -5.27 12.14
CA TYR A 20 9.05 -3.95 11.53
C TYR A 20 8.25 -2.83 12.21
N ARG A 21 7.75 -3.07 13.41
CA ARG A 21 6.93 -2.08 14.12
C ARG A 21 7.60 -0.71 14.14
N GLY A 22 6.86 0.31 13.68
CA GLY A 22 7.34 1.68 13.59
C GLY A 22 7.87 2.07 12.22
N GLU A 23 8.12 1.10 11.34
CA GLU A 23 8.56 1.38 9.98
C GLU A 23 7.39 1.82 9.12
N SER A 24 7.67 2.68 8.16
CA SER A 24 6.69 3.09 7.16
C SER A 24 7.19 2.73 5.77
N PHE A 25 6.26 2.32 4.91
CA PHE A 25 6.55 1.93 3.54
C PHE A 25 5.75 2.79 2.61
N LYS A 26 6.41 3.46 1.68
CA LYS A 26 5.76 4.34 0.71
C LYS A 26 4.90 3.56 -0.26
N LEU A 27 3.74 4.13 -0.58
CA LEU A 27 2.87 3.63 -1.63
C LEU A 27 2.91 4.59 -2.80
N LYS A 28 2.86 4.02 -4.00
CA LYS A 28 2.82 4.77 -5.26
C LYS A 28 1.57 4.36 -6.01
N SER A 29 1.25 5.09 -7.07
CA SER A 29 0.14 4.70 -7.94
C SER A 29 0.39 3.31 -8.51
N GLY A 30 -0.69 2.56 -8.72
CA GLY A 30 -0.60 1.20 -9.20
C GLY A 30 -0.41 0.22 -8.06
N ARG A 31 0.26 -0.88 -8.36
CA ARG A 31 0.39 -2.00 -7.43
C ARG A 31 1.69 -1.92 -6.65
N THR A 32 1.57 -2.10 -5.34
CA THR A 32 2.71 -2.26 -4.42
C THR A 32 2.63 -3.68 -3.87
N PHE A 33 3.57 -4.52 -4.28
CA PHE A 33 3.57 -5.93 -3.88
C PHE A 33 4.28 -6.13 -2.56
N ILE A 34 3.69 -6.94 -1.71
CA ILE A 34 4.20 -7.23 -0.36
C ILE A 34 4.58 -8.69 -0.26
N GLY A 35 5.79 -8.96 0.19
CA GLY A 35 6.27 -10.30 0.41
C GLY A 35 7.57 -10.32 1.17
N ARG A 36 8.13 -11.51 1.33
CA ARG A 36 9.34 -11.71 2.10
C ARG A 36 10.61 -11.55 1.25
N ALA A 37 10.50 -11.78 -0.03
CA ALA A 37 11.66 -11.74 -0.93
C ALA A 37 12.11 -10.31 -1.23
N ALA A 38 13.39 -10.15 -1.46
CA ALA A 38 14.02 -8.84 -1.66
C ALA A 38 13.51 -8.08 -2.89
N ASN A 39 12.91 -8.79 -3.85
CA ASN A 39 12.37 -8.16 -5.06
C ASN A 39 10.93 -7.68 -4.91
N MET A 40 10.36 -7.75 -3.72
CA MET A 40 9.05 -7.18 -3.45
C MET A 40 9.18 -5.67 -3.20
N ASP A 41 8.09 -4.93 -3.38
CA ASP A 41 8.08 -3.49 -3.12
C ASP A 41 8.11 -3.18 -1.63
N ILE A 42 7.34 -3.94 -0.85
CA ILE A 42 7.43 -3.94 0.61
C ILE A 42 8.00 -5.28 1.01
N VAL A 43 9.19 -5.24 1.61
CA VAL A 43 9.93 -6.46 1.95
C VAL A 43 9.80 -6.74 3.44
N LEU A 44 9.13 -7.83 3.77
CA LEU A 44 8.95 -8.28 5.15
C LEU A 44 9.82 -9.51 5.41
N GLY A 45 11.10 -9.37 5.13
CA GLY A 45 12.04 -10.49 5.14
C GLY A 45 12.24 -11.16 6.49
N ALA A 46 11.98 -10.43 7.58
CA ALA A 46 12.13 -10.97 8.93
C ALA A 46 10.93 -11.78 9.41
N ASP A 47 9.81 -11.73 8.70
CA ASP A 47 8.61 -12.47 9.08
C ASP A 47 8.48 -13.74 8.23
N GLN A 48 8.85 -14.87 8.81
CA GLN A 48 8.84 -16.15 8.09
C GLN A 48 7.44 -16.65 7.76
N SER A 49 6.40 -16.08 8.37
CA SER A 49 5.02 -16.44 8.06
C SER A 49 4.45 -15.66 6.88
N VAL A 50 5.21 -14.70 6.36
CA VAL A 50 4.83 -13.97 5.14
C VAL A 50 5.34 -14.76 3.93
N SER A 51 4.50 -14.89 2.89
CA SER A 51 4.91 -15.57 1.66
C SER A 51 6.09 -14.86 1.01
N ARG A 52 6.95 -15.63 0.38
CA ARG A 52 8.10 -15.05 -0.29
C ARG A 52 7.71 -14.06 -1.36
N LEU A 53 6.75 -14.41 -2.19
CA LEU A 53 6.32 -13.57 -3.30
C LEU A 53 4.84 -13.22 -3.16
N ARG A 54 4.51 -11.97 -3.37
CA ARG A 54 3.13 -11.49 -3.54
C ARG A 54 2.13 -12.09 -2.56
N HIS A 55 2.41 -11.93 -1.29
CA HIS A 55 1.43 -12.31 -0.26
C HIS A 55 0.16 -11.47 -0.44
N ALA A 56 0.33 -10.20 -0.74
CA ALA A 56 -0.75 -9.27 -1.03
C ALA A 56 -0.21 -8.12 -1.89
N ALA A 57 -1.13 -7.32 -2.42
CA ALA A 57 -0.78 -6.09 -3.10
C ALA A 57 -1.68 -4.97 -2.60
N VAL A 58 -1.11 -3.80 -2.40
CA VAL A 58 -1.88 -2.59 -2.15
C VAL A 58 -1.88 -1.79 -3.44
N VAL A 59 -3.07 -1.44 -3.89
CA VAL A 59 -3.27 -0.77 -5.18
C VAL A 59 -3.84 0.61 -4.92
N TYR A 60 -3.25 1.64 -5.52
CA TYR A 60 -3.87 2.95 -5.57
C TYR A 60 -4.27 3.23 -7.01
N ASP A 61 -5.56 3.49 -7.22
CA ASP A 61 -6.08 3.88 -8.53
C ASP A 61 -6.31 5.39 -8.54
N PRO A 62 -5.48 6.15 -9.28
CA PRO A 62 -5.64 7.61 -9.31
C PRO A 62 -6.92 8.07 -9.99
N LYS A 63 -7.51 7.23 -10.82
CA LYS A 63 -8.75 7.54 -11.50
C LYS A 63 -9.92 7.61 -10.53
N SER A 64 -10.07 6.56 -9.71
CA SER A 64 -11.15 6.51 -8.71
C SER A 64 -10.71 7.08 -7.37
N ARG A 65 -9.42 7.42 -7.23
CA ARG A 65 -8.82 7.94 -5.98
C ARG A 65 -9.05 6.99 -4.82
N ALA A 66 -8.93 5.70 -5.09
CA ALA A 66 -9.23 4.67 -4.10
C ALA A 66 -8.04 3.77 -3.88
N PHE A 67 -7.89 3.34 -2.63
CA PHE A 67 -6.95 2.29 -2.26
C PHE A 67 -7.69 0.97 -2.20
N ILE A 68 -7.02 -0.07 -2.64
CA ILE A 68 -7.58 -1.42 -2.68
C ILE A 68 -6.48 -2.37 -2.21
N VAL A 69 -6.84 -3.34 -1.38
CA VAL A 69 -5.95 -4.46 -1.11
C VAL A 69 -6.41 -5.65 -1.94
N ALA A 70 -5.47 -6.29 -2.61
CA ALA A 70 -5.74 -7.48 -3.38
C ALA A 70 -4.96 -8.64 -2.77
N ALA A 71 -5.63 -9.80 -2.68
CA ALA A 71 -4.93 -11.02 -2.29
C ALA A 71 -3.93 -11.37 -3.38
N GLY A 72 -2.76 -11.84 -2.97
CA GLY A 72 -1.75 -12.28 -3.91
C GLY A 72 -2.05 -13.66 -4.44
N ASP A 73 -1.15 -14.16 -5.26
CA ASP A 73 -1.24 -15.52 -5.80
C ASP A 73 -0.58 -16.54 -4.88
N ALA A 74 -0.23 -16.14 -3.68
CA ALA A 74 0.38 -17.02 -2.70
C ALA A 74 -0.69 -17.84 -1.98
N ARG A 75 -0.24 -18.92 -1.38
CA ARG A 75 -1.08 -19.82 -0.59
C ARG A 75 -1.56 -19.18 0.71
N GLU A 76 -0.71 -18.37 1.31
CA GLU A 76 -0.99 -17.72 2.59
C GLU A 76 -2.04 -16.66 2.40
N LEU A 77 -2.94 -16.55 3.38
CA LEU A 77 -4.03 -15.60 3.34
C LEU A 77 -3.61 -14.27 3.96
N CYS A 78 -4.33 -13.22 3.62
CA CYS A 78 -4.21 -11.94 4.28
C CYS A 78 -5.57 -11.49 4.79
N TYR A 79 -5.55 -10.61 5.78
CA TYR A 79 -6.76 -10.20 6.47
C TYR A 79 -6.84 -8.69 6.55
N LEU A 80 -8.02 -8.15 6.31
CA LEU A 80 -8.26 -6.72 6.46
C LEU A 80 -9.21 -6.53 7.64
N ASN A 81 -8.72 -5.85 8.67
CA ASN A 81 -9.47 -5.65 9.92
C ASN A 81 -10.03 -6.96 10.47
N GLY A 82 -9.22 -8.02 10.38
CA GLY A 82 -9.59 -9.34 10.88
C GLY A 82 -10.39 -10.21 9.94
N GLU A 83 -10.77 -9.71 8.76
CA GLU A 83 -11.55 -10.47 7.79
C GLU A 83 -10.70 -10.88 6.61
N VAL A 84 -10.85 -12.13 6.18
CA VAL A 84 -10.03 -12.66 5.08
C VAL A 84 -10.31 -11.90 3.78
N VAL A 85 -9.24 -11.56 3.08
CA VAL A 85 -9.32 -10.98 1.75
C VAL A 85 -9.19 -12.12 0.75
N VAL A 86 -10.29 -12.50 0.13
CA VAL A 86 -10.29 -13.60 -0.83
C VAL A 86 -9.78 -13.12 -2.19
N THR A 87 -10.30 -12.01 -2.67
CA THR A 87 -9.90 -11.43 -3.96
C THR A 87 -9.37 -10.02 -3.77
N SER A 88 -10.25 -9.10 -3.42
CA SER A 88 -9.87 -7.71 -3.17
C SER A 88 -10.89 -7.01 -2.31
N GLN A 89 -10.46 -5.96 -1.62
CA GLN A 89 -11.34 -5.12 -0.82
C GLN A 89 -10.82 -3.70 -0.81
N LYS A 90 -11.73 -2.75 -0.67
CA LYS A 90 -11.35 -1.35 -0.51
C LYS A 90 -10.64 -1.13 0.81
N LEU A 91 -9.61 -0.29 0.76
CA LEU A 91 -8.87 0.16 1.94
C LEU A 91 -9.28 1.58 2.27
N LYS A 92 -9.53 1.82 3.54
CA LYS A 92 -9.79 3.16 4.06
C LYS A 92 -8.68 3.57 5.01
N ALA A 93 -8.65 4.85 5.34
CA ALA A 93 -7.69 5.36 6.31
C ALA A 93 -7.75 4.55 7.61
N TYR A 94 -6.58 4.19 8.10
CA TYR A 94 -6.38 3.45 9.35
C TYR A 94 -6.84 2.00 9.34
N ASP A 95 -7.23 1.48 8.18
CA ASP A 95 -7.48 0.04 8.05
C ASP A 95 -6.19 -0.73 8.27
N VAL A 96 -6.31 -1.91 8.87
CA VAL A 96 -5.17 -2.74 9.23
C VAL A 96 -5.16 -4.01 8.38
N LEU A 97 -4.07 -4.18 7.65
CA LEU A 97 -3.83 -5.36 6.83
C LEU A 97 -2.88 -6.30 7.59
N THR A 98 -3.30 -7.54 7.78
CA THR A 98 -2.50 -8.55 8.48
C THR A 98 -1.95 -9.56 7.49
N LEU A 99 -0.64 -9.72 7.52
CA LEU A 99 0.08 -10.73 6.74
C LEU A 99 1.00 -11.47 7.70
N GLY A 100 0.72 -12.76 7.91
CA GLY A 100 1.50 -13.51 8.89
C GLY A 100 1.41 -12.87 10.27
N ASN A 101 2.56 -12.54 10.85
CA ASN A 101 2.64 -11.88 12.16
C ASN A 101 2.77 -10.37 12.04
N THR A 102 2.68 -9.82 10.85
CA THR A 102 2.87 -8.40 10.58
C THR A 102 1.54 -7.72 10.34
N GLU A 103 1.34 -6.58 10.98
CA GLU A 103 0.16 -5.74 10.78
C GLU A 103 0.57 -4.38 10.24
N LEU A 104 -0.02 -4.01 9.13
CA LEU A 104 0.27 -2.75 8.43
C LEU A 104 -0.99 -1.90 8.38
N MET A 105 -0.86 -0.64 8.76
CA MET A 105 -1.98 0.31 8.77
C MET A 105 -1.86 1.28 7.62
N LEU A 106 -2.95 1.52 6.90
CA LEU A 106 -2.95 2.47 5.80
C LEU A 106 -3.03 3.90 6.31
N ILE A 107 -2.08 4.72 5.89
CA ILE A 107 -2.10 6.18 6.10
C ILE A 107 -2.14 6.82 4.72
N PRO A 108 -3.31 7.24 4.24
CA PRO A 108 -3.42 7.80 2.90
C PRO A 108 -2.99 9.26 2.87
N LEU A 109 -2.30 9.64 1.80
CA LEU A 109 -2.11 11.04 1.45
C LEU A 109 -3.15 11.44 0.42
N CYS A 110 -3.29 10.62 -0.63
CA CYS A 110 -4.24 10.86 -1.72
C CYS A 110 -5.61 10.29 -1.39
N GLY A 111 -6.64 10.87 -1.96
CA GLY A 111 -8.01 10.46 -1.78
C GLY A 111 -8.94 11.57 -2.24
N GLU A 112 -10.09 11.68 -1.59
CA GLU A 112 -11.08 12.68 -1.95
C GLU A 112 -10.56 14.10 -1.73
N LYS A 113 -9.73 14.30 -0.72
CA LYS A 113 -9.26 15.63 -0.34
C LYS A 113 -8.02 16.09 -1.09
N PHE A 114 -7.24 15.16 -1.60
CA PHE A 114 -5.99 15.50 -2.28
C PHE A 114 -5.66 14.47 -3.35
N SER A 115 -5.16 14.95 -4.47
CA SER A 115 -4.63 14.13 -5.54
C SER A 115 -3.50 14.92 -6.20
N TRP A 116 -2.48 14.21 -6.66
CA TRP A 116 -1.39 14.86 -7.38
C TRP A 116 -1.87 15.49 -8.68
N ASP A 117 -2.91 14.93 -9.29
CA ASP A 117 -3.52 15.51 -10.48
C ASP A 117 -4.15 16.86 -10.17
N ASP A 118 -4.84 16.96 -9.03
CA ASP A 118 -5.42 18.22 -8.59
C ASP A 118 -4.34 19.28 -8.37
N ALA A 119 -3.25 18.90 -7.73
CA ALA A 119 -2.13 19.81 -7.49
C ALA A 119 -1.51 20.31 -8.78
N SER A 120 -1.30 19.40 -9.75
CA SER A 120 -0.77 19.76 -11.08
C SER A 120 -1.74 20.66 -11.81
N GLU A 121 -3.00 20.28 -11.82
CA GLU A 121 -4.06 21.02 -12.48
C GLU A 121 -4.21 22.42 -11.91
N LYS A 122 -4.19 22.50 -10.59
CA LYS A 122 -4.27 23.77 -9.89
C LYS A 122 -3.10 24.69 -10.26
N ASN A 123 -1.92 24.14 -10.28
CA ASN A 123 -0.73 24.89 -10.71
C ASN A 123 -0.82 25.32 -12.15
N GLY A 124 -1.41 24.50 -13.00
CA GLY A 124 -1.60 24.83 -14.40
C GLY A 124 -2.61 25.94 -14.62
N VAL A 125 -3.66 25.95 -13.82
CA VAL A 125 -4.75 26.90 -13.97
C VAL A 125 -4.42 28.28 -13.38
N ASN A 126 -3.63 28.29 -12.33
CA ASN A 126 -3.37 29.50 -11.56
C ASN A 126 -2.17 30.31 -12.03
N ARG A 127 -1.70 30.07 -13.19
CA ARG A 127 -0.59 30.86 -13.72
C ARG A 127 -0.99 32.15 -14.32
#